data_fcc204afbe493a6d63620c619346d408
#
_entry.id   fcc204afbe493a6d63620c619346d408
#
_cell.length_a   1.000
_cell.length_b   1.000
_cell.length_c   1.000
_cell.angle_alpha   90.00
_cell.angle_beta   90.00
_cell.angle_gamma   90.00
#
_symmetry.space_group_name_H-M   'P 1'
#
loop_
_entity.id
_entity.type
_entity.pdbx_description
1 polymer ?
#
loop_
_entity_poly.entity_id
_entity_poly.type
_entity_poly.pdbx_seq_one_letter_code
_entity_poly.pdbx_strand_id
1 'polypeptide(L)'
;MADKVSIKQRHYIMSRVRSINTKPEIKLRKALFEKGFRYRVNVKTLPGKPDIVLPKYHTAIFVNGCFWHGHSGCKYYTVPETNVEFWVEKVRKNKERDAVNVQRLESLSWSCVTIWECELKSKVFKDTIAKVEAELAANKVKWESYQARRRSDREFARAEARRKRQIREEVERELQEQFHIPVKIRRMASADNDL
;
A
#
# COMPACT_ATOMS: atom_id res chain seq x y z
N MET A 1 -30.89 -12.11 -15.04
CA MET A 1 -31.69 -11.27 -15.93
C MET A 1 -31.03 -11.25 -17.28
N ALA A 2 -31.74 -11.70 -18.32
CA ALA A 2 -31.26 -11.60 -19.70
C ALA A 2 -30.85 -10.15 -20.01
N ASP A 3 -29.86 -10.00 -20.86
CA ASP A 3 -29.34 -8.69 -21.26
C ASP A 3 -30.43 -7.89 -22.01
N LYS A 4 -30.94 -6.83 -21.37
CA LYS A 4 -32.03 -6.01 -21.91
C LYS A 4 -31.58 -5.01 -22.98
N VAL A 5 -30.26 -4.96 -23.28
CA VAL A 5 -29.67 -4.00 -24.22
C VAL A 5 -29.02 -4.72 -25.40
N SER A 6 -29.07 -4.08 -26.59
CA SER A 6 -28.41 -4.61 -27.78
C SER A 6 -26.88 -4.62 -27.64
N ILE A 7 -26.20 -5.43 -28.45
CA ILE A 7 -24.72 -5.52 -28.47
C ILE A 7 -24.13 -4.11 -28.71
N LYS A 8 -24.67 -3.30 -29.59
CA LYS A 8 -24.22 -1.93 -29.87
C LYS A 8 -24.36 -1.03 -28.63
N GLN A 9 -25.51 -1.11 -27.95
CA GLN A 9 -25.77 -0.36 -26.72
C GLN A 9 -24.84 -0.83 -25.58
N ARG A 10 -24.60 -2.13 -25.47
CA ARG A 10 -23.65 -2.69 -24.49
C ARG A 10 -22.25 -2.12 -24.73
N HIS A 11 -21.76 -2.19 -25.97
CA HIS A 11 -20.45 -1.64 -26.32
C HIS A 11 -20.36 -0.13 -25.98
N TYR A 12 -21.39 0.65 -26.31
CA TYR A 12 -21.46 2.07 -25.99
C TYR A 12 -21.41 2.33 -24.47
N ILE A 13 -22.18 1.57 -23.67
CA ILE A 13 -22.18 1.69 -22.21
C ILE A 13 -20.77 1.36 -21.67
N MET A 14 -20.20 0.25 -22.12
CA MET A 14 -18.90 -0.22 -21.63
C MET A 14 -17.76 0.73 -21.97
N SER A 15 -17.78 1.36 -23.16
CA SER A 15 -16.77 2.36 -23.56
C SER A 15 -16.78 3.62 -22.69
N ARG A 16 -17.87 3.87 -21.95
CA ARG A 16 -18.03 5.03 -21.07
C ARG A 16 -17.79 4.71 -19.58
N VAL A 17 -17.54 3.46 -19.25
CA VAL A 17 -17.16 3.08 -17.88
C VAL A 17 -15.78 3.66 -17.57
N ARG A 18 -15.73 4.55 -16.59
CA ARG A 18 -14.47 5.15 -16.15
C ARG A 18 -13.76 4.20 -15.20
N SER A 19 -12.44 4.09 -15.37
CA SER A 19 -11.56 3.32 -14.46
C SER A 19 -10.88 4.18 -13.40
N ILE A 20 -11.03 5.51 -13.47
CA ILE A 20 -10.46 6.47 -12.53
C ILE A 20 -11.44 7.63 -12.33
N ASN A 21 -11.37 8.28 -11.19
CA ASN A 21 -12.25 9.40 -10.82
C ASN A 21 -13.73 9.01 -10.93
N THR A 22 -14.06 7.82 -10.50
CA THR A 22 -15.44 7.34 -10.42
C THR A 22 -16.24 8.12 -9.38
N LYS A 23 -17.57 8.11 -9.48
CA LYS A 23 -18.44 8.80 -8.52
C LYS A 23 -18.19 8.34 -7.07
N PRO A 24 -18.04 7.03 -6.77
CA PRO A 24 -17.69 6.55 -5.42
C PRO A 24 -16.35 7.10 -4.91
N GLU A 25 -15.29 7.06 -5.73
CA GLU A 25 -13.98 7.61 -5.36
C GLU A 25 -14.06 9.10 -5.01
N ILE A 26 -14.71 9.90 -5.87
CA ILE A 26 -14.85 11.34 -5.65
C ILE A 26 -15.64 11.60 -4.37
N LYS A 27 -16.70 10.83 -4.10
CA LYS A 27 -17.52 10.96 -2.89
C LYS A 27 -16.69 10.71 -1.62
N LEU A 28 -15.90 9.62 -1.60
CA LEU A 28 -15.02 9.29 -0.49
C LEU A 28 -13.94 10.37 -0.30
N ARG A 29 -13.29 10.80 -1.39
CA ARG A 29 -12.26 11.85 -1.37
C ARG A 29 -12.78 13.16 -0.76
N LYS A 30 -13.96 13.61 -1.16
CA LYS A 30 -14.59 14.83 -0.60
C LYS A 30 -14.80 14.69 0.91
N ALA A 31 -15.41 13.60 1.36
CA ALA A 31 -15.67 13.38 2.77
C ALA A 31 -14.39 13.34 3.61
N LEU A 32 -13.34 12.66 3.13
CA LEU A 32 -12.05 12.65 3.81
C LEU A 32 -11.41 14.04 3.86
N PHE A 33 -11.52 14.81 2.77
CA PHE A 33 -10.98 16.17 2.73
C PHE A 33 -11.70 17.11 3.71
N GLU A 34 -13.04 17.04 3.78
CA GLU A 34 -13.88 17.78 4.73
C GLU A 34 -13.53 17.45 6.19
N LYS A 35 -13.13 16.20 6.46
CA LYS A 35 -12.63 15.73 7.76
C LYS A 35 -11.17 16.13 8.06
N GLY A 36 -10.54 16.90 7.17
CA GLY A 36 -9.17 17.39 7.37
C GLY A 36 -8.07 16.44 6.91
N PHE A 37 -8.40 15.26 6.32
CA PHE A 37 -7.38 14.37 5.76
C PHE A 37 -6.78 14.96 4.49
N ARG A 38 -5.46 14.79 4.34
CA ARG A 38 -4.73 15.17 3.14
C ARG A 38 -4.17 13.92 2.49
N TYR A 39 -4.39 13.75 1.20
CA TYR A 39 -4.09 12.53 0.45
C TYR A 39 -3.54 12.85 -0.94
N ARG A 40 -2.95 11.85 -1.56
CA ARG A 40 -2.60 11.80 -2.99
C ARG A 40 -3.56 10.85 -3.69
N VAL A 41 -3.80 11.07 -4.98
CA VAL A 41 -4.72 10.24 -5.78
C VAL A 41 -3.98 9.51 -6.88
N ASN A 42 -4.42 8.28 -7.18
CA ASN A 42 -3.95 7.49 -8.32
C ASN A 42 -2.41 7.42 -8.41
N VAL A 43 -1.74 7.13 -7.29
CA VAL A 43 -0.28 7.12 -7.18
C VAL A 43 0.30 5.95 -7.98
N LYS A 44 0.89 6.23 -9.14
CA LYS A 44 1.40 5.21 -10.08
C LYS A 44 2.61 4.44 -9.58
N THR A 45 3.36 4.99 -8.64
CA THR A 45 4.56 4.37 -8.07
C THR A 45 4.26 3.30 -7.02
N LEU A 46 3.01 3.20 -6.58
CA LEU A 46 2.58 2.17 -5.65
C LEU A 46 1.88 1.01 -6.38
N PRO A 47 2.08 -0.24 -5.91
CA PRO A 47 1.38 -1.41 -6.45
C PRO A 47 -0.13 -1.21 -6.51
N GLY A 48 -0.77 -1.62 -7.60
CA GLY A 48 -2.21 -1.50 -7.80
C GLY A 48 -2.74 -0.09 -8.03
N LYS A 49 -1.90 0.94 -8.00
CA LYS A 49 -2.28 2.36 -8.18
C LYS A 49 -3.47 2.77 -7.29
N PRO A 50 -3.30 2.77 -5.96
CA PRO A 50 -4.40 3.05 -5.03
C PRO A 50 -5.13 4.35 -5.36
N ASP A 51 -6.46 4.36 -5.18
CA ASP A 51 -7.32 5.50 -5.48
C ASP A 51 -7.07 6.69 -4.56
N ILE A 52 -6.69 6.39 -3.30
CA ILE A 52 -6.37 7.38 -2.28
C ILE A 52 -5.14 6.87 -1.49
N VAL A 53 -4.14 7.71 -1.33
CA VAL A 53 -2.94 7.41 -0.54
C VAL A 53 -2.77 8.49 0.52
N LEU A 54 -2.69 8.07 1.78
CA LEU A 54 -2.49 8.95 2.93
C LEU A 54 -1.10 8.71 3.54
N PRO A 55 -0.06 9.45 3.09
CA PRO A 55 1.32 9.22 3.56
C PRO A 55 1.49 9.36 5.06
N LYS A 56 0.81 10.33 5.70
CA LYS A 56 0.85 10.55 7.15
C LYS A 56 0.38 9.34 7.95
N TYR A 57 -0.53 8.57 7.38
CA TYR A 57 -1.15 7.37 7.97
C TYR A 57 -0.54 6.08 7.44
N HIS A 58 0.38 6.19 6.49
CA HIS A 58 0.97 5.07 5.73
C HIS A 58 -0.09 4.09 5.22
N THR A 59 -1.18 4.65 4.67
CA THR A 59 -2.38 3.90 4.27
C THR A 59 -2.70 4.15 2.80
N ALA A 60 -2.99 3.06 2.10
CA ALA A 60 -3.48 3.02 0.73
C ALA A 60 -4.95 2.56 0.75
N ILE A 61 -5.84 3.30 0.09
CA ILE A 61 -7.26 2.95 0.01
C ILE A 61 -7.61 2.64 -1.44
N PHE A 62 -8.30 1.50 -1.63
CA PHE A 62 -8.91 1.08 -2.88
C PHE A 62 -10.44 1.22 -2.78
N VAL A 63 -11.06 1.77 -3.81
CA VAL A 63 -12.52 1.90 -3.90
C VAL A 63 -13.03 0.94 -4.97
N ASN A 64 -13.45 -0.23 -4.53
CA ASN A 64 -13.82 -1.32 -5.41
C ASN A 64 -15.30 -1.28 -5.82
N GLY A 65 -15.57 -1.28 -7.13
CA GLY A 65 -16.90 -1.51 -7.67
C GLY A 65 -17.36 -2.95 -7.40
N CYS A 66 -18.56 -3.11 -6.82
CA CYS A 66 -19.05 -4.41 -6.38
C CYS A 66 -19.07 -5.46 -7.49
N PHE A 67 -19.48 -5.08 -8.69
CA PHE A 67 -19.53 -5.96 -9.86
C PHE A 67 -18.12 -6.37 -10.33
N TRP A 68 -17.23 -5.38 -10.51
CA TRP A 68 -15.93 -5.59 -11.13
C TRP A 68 -14.95 -6.41 -10.29
N HIS A 69 -15.08 -6.32 -8.96
CA HIS A 69 -14.20 -6.99 -8.01
C HIS A 69 -14.90 -8.14 -7.28
N GLY A 70 -16.13 -8.48 -7.70
CA GLY A 70 -16.85 -9.66 -7.22
C GLY A 70 -17.12 -9.63 -5.70
N HIS A 71 -17.78 -8.58 -5.24
CA HIS A 71 -18.11 -8.41 -3.82
C HIS A 71 -19.06 -9.50 -3.33
N SER A 72 -18.56 -10.47 -2.58
CA SER A 72 -19.32 -11.64 -2.12
C SER A 72 -20.48 -11.23 -1.20
N GLY A 73 -21.64 -11.87 -1.36
CA GLY A 73 -22.84 -11.58 -0.55
C GLY A 73 -23.50 -10.23 -0.81
N CYS A 74 -23.00 -9.46 -1.79
CA CYS A 74 -23.53 -8.14 -2.10
C CYS A 74 -24.62 -8.20 -3.18
N LYS A 75 -25.76 -7.57 -2.92
CA LYS A 75 -26.88 -7.49 -3.88
C LYS A 75 -26.53 -6.74 -5.18
N TYR A 76 -25.44 -6.01 -5.22
CA TYR A 76 -24.94 -5.30 -6.42
C TYR A 76 -23.92 -6.12 -7.21
N TYR A 77 -23.62 -7.35 -6.77
CA TYR A 77 -22.83 -8.30 -7.52
C TYR A 77 -23.70 -9.48 -7.94
N THR A 78 -23.88 -9.63 -9.23
CA THR A 78 -24.57 -10.78 -9.83
C THR A 78 -23.82 -11.16 -11.08
N VAL A 79 -23.53 -12.44 -11.24
CA VAL A 79 -22.91 -12.96 -12.47
C VAL A 79 -23.94 -12.81 -13.61
N PRO A 80 -23.60 -12.17 -14.74
CA PRO A 80 -24.50 -12.07 -15.88
C PRO A 80 -24.87 -13.46 -16.42
N GLU A 81 -26.08 -13.63 -16.92
CA GLU A 81 -26.53 -14.89 -17.54
C GLU A 81 -25.94 -15.13 -18.92
N THR A 82 -25.42 -14.09 -19.58
CA THR A 82 -24.72 -14.16 -20.85
C THR A 82 -23.21 -14.10 -20.66
N ASN A 83 -22.46 -14.92 -21.41
CA ASN A 83 -21.00 -15.02 -21.31
C ASN A 83 -20.51 -15.30 -19.87
N VAL A 84 -21.18 -16.20 -19.17
CA VAL A 84 -20.91 -16.55 -17.76
C VAL A 84 -19.45 -16.85 -17.51
N GLU A 85 -18.85 -17.73 -18.30
CA GLU A 85 -17.45 -18.15 -18.19
C GLU A 85 -16.48 -16.93 -18.28
N PHE A 86 -16.72 -16.06 -19.25
CA PHE A 86 -15.93 -14.83 -19.41
C PHE A 86 -15.97 -13.97 -18.14
N TRP A 87 -17.18 -13.77 -17.58
CA TRP A 87 -17.34 -12.91 -16.42
C TRP A 87 -16.76 -13.52 -15.15
N VAL A 88 -16.98 -14.83 -14.95
CA VAL A 88 -16.38 -15.56 -13.82
C VAL A 88 -14.86 -15.46 -13.86
N GLU A 89 -14.27 -15.76 -15.02
CA GLU A 89 -12.82 -15.69 -15.20
C GLU A 89 -12.28 -14.25 -15.06
N LYS A 90 -13.01 -13.27 -15.57
CA LYS A 90 -12.64 -11.85 -15.44
C LYS A 90 -12.60 -11.39 -13.99
N VAL A 91 -13.63 -11.75 -13.21
CA VAL A 91 -13.71 -11.42 -11.79
C VAL A 91 -12.64 -12.18 -10.99
N ARG A 92 -12.38 -13.45 -11.30
CA ARG A 92 -11.32 -14.23 -10.69
C ARG A 92 -9.95 -13.55 -10.87
N LYS A 93 -9.60 -13.20 -12.10
CA LYS A 93 -8.35 -12.49 -12.42
C LYS A 93 -8.25 -11.13 -11.71
N ASN A 94 -9.36 -10.40 -11.59
CA ASN A 94 -9.36 -9.14 -10.86
C ASN A 94 -9.05 -9.37 -9.37
N LYS A 95 -9.71 -10.33 -8.71
CA LYS A 95 -9.47 -10.67 -7.30
C LYS A 95 -8.03 -11.09 -7.05
N GLU A 96 -7.45 -11.93 -7.90
CA GLU A 96 -6.06 -12.37 -7.80
C GLU A 96 -5.09 -11.19 -7.91
N ARG A 97 -5.28 -10.36 -8.91
CA ARG A 97 -4.48 -9.15 -9.09
C ARG A 97 -4.58 -8.22 -7.88
N ASP A 98 -5.78 -8.03 -7.34
CA ASP A 98 -6.02 -7.16 -6.18
C ASP A 98 -5.32 -7.73 -4.93
N ALA A 99 -5.41 -9.04 -4.69
CA ALA A 99 -4.71 -9.72 -3.60
C ALA A 99 -3.18 -9.55 -3.70
N VAL A 100 -2.61 -9.76 -4.89
CA VAL A 100 -1.18 -9.57 -5.14
C VAL A 100 -0.75 -8.13 -4.90
N ASN A 101 -1.56 -7.14 -5.31
CA ASN A 101 -1.24 -5.73 -5.08
C ASN A 101 -1.27 -5.38 -3.59
N VAL A 102 -2.23 -5.90 -2.83
CA VAL A 102 -2.30 -5.74 -1.37
C VAL A 102 -1.05 -6.33 -0.71
N GLN A 103 -0.68 -7.58 -1.03
CA GLN A 103 0.52 -8.21 -0.48
C GLN A 103 1.79 -7.41 -0.77
N ARG A 104 1.93 -6.88 -1.99
CA ARG A 104 3.07 -6.02 -2.36
C ARG A 104 3.10 -4.71 -1.56
N LEU A 105 1.96 -4.09 -1.33
CA LEU A 105 1.88 -2.89 -0.49
C LEU A 105 2.23 -3.20 0.96
N GLU A 106 1.74 -4.30 1.51
CA GLU A 106 2.04 -4.75 2.88
C GLU A 106 3.52 -5.06 3.07
N SER A 107 4.17 -5.68 2.06
CA SER A 107 5.63 -5.89 2.08
C SER A 107 6.43 -4.57 2.12
N LEU A 108 5.86 -3.49 1.60
CA LEU A 108 6.37 -2.12 1.71
C LEU A 108 5.91 -1.40 2.99
N SER A 109 5.34 -2.14 3.94
CA SER A 109 4.79 -1.66 5.22
C SER A 109 3.56 -0.75 5.10
N TRP A 110 2.94 -0.65 3.92
CA TRP A 110 1.69 0.08 3.75
C TRP A 110 0.51 -0.70 4.35
N SER A 111 -0.36 0.00 5.06
CA SER A 111 -1.68 -0.56 5.43
C SER A 111 -2.64 -0.38 4.26
N CYS A 112 -3.44 -1.41 3.95
CA CYS A 112 -4.39 -1.38 2.85
C CYS A 112 -5.82 -1.39 3.39
N VAL A 113 -6.66 -0.52 2.84
CA VAL A 113 -8.10 -0.45 3.17
C VAL A 113 -8.88 -0.58 1.86
N THR A 114 -9.80 -1.53 1.82
CA THR A 114 -10.71 -1.69 0.67
C THR A 114 -12.09 -1.20 1.06
N ILE A 115 -12.63 -0.26 0.29
CA ILE A 115 -13.98 0.28 0.45
C ILE A 115 -14.79 -0.12 -0.76
N TRP A 116 -15.95 -0.73 -0.51
CA TRP A 116 -16.84 -1.15 -1.58
C TRP A 116 -17.80 -0.04 -1.99
N GLU A 117 -18.13 0.02 -3.27
CA GLU A 117 -19.10 1.01 -3.80
C GLU A 117 -20.42 1.01 -3.03
N CYS A 118 -20.90 -0.15 -2.60
CA CYS A 118 -22.15 -0.27 -1.83
C CYS A 118 -22.06 0.39 -0.43
N GLU A 119 -20.88 0.41 0.18
CA GLU A 119 -20.63 1.07 1.46
C GLU A 119 -20.66 2.60 1.33
N LEU A 120 -20.54 3.14 0.12
CA LEU A 120 -20.62 4.57 -0.15
C LEU A 120 -22.03 5.06 -0.52
N LYS A 121 -23.06 4.17 -0.42
CA LYS A 121 -24.47 4.55 -0.58
C LYS A 121 -24.95 5.35 0.63
N SER A 122 -25.98 6.20 0.41
CA SER A 122 -26.41 7.22 1.39
C SER A 122 -26.73 6.65 2.78
N LYS A 123 -27.37 5.48 2.85
CA LYS A 123 -27.81 4.88 4.12
C LYS A 123 -26.65 4.51 5.07
N VAL A 124 -25.54 4.04 4.52
CA VAL A 124 -24.38 3.53 5.30
C VAL A 124 -23.15 4.44 5.20
N PHE A 125 -23.25 5.52 4.45
CA PHE A 125 -22.11 6.37 4.15
C PHE A 125 -21.44 6.96 5.39
N LYS A 126 -22.23 7.45 6.35
CA LYS A 126 -21.69 8.04 7.58
C LYS A 126 -20.91 7.02 8.41
N ASP A 127 -21.47 5.80 8.53
CA ASP A 127 -20.84 4.72 9.28
C ASP A 127 -19.54 4.25 8.59
N THR A 128 -19.55 4.19 7.25
CA THR A 128 -18.35 3.88 6.47
C THR A 128 -17.26 4.93 6.69
N ILE A 129 -17.60 6.20 6.70
CA ILE A 129 -16.60 7.26 6.96
C ILE A 129 -16.05 7.14 8.39
N ALA A 130 -16.89 6.92 9.40
CA ALA A 130 -16.44 6.71 10.78
C ALA A 130 -15.50 5.49 10.90
N LYS A 131 -15.81 4.38 10.23
CA LYS A 131 -14.95 3.20 10.15
C LYS A 131 -13.59 3.54 9.53
N VAL A 132 -13.58 4.25 8.41
CA VAL A 132 -12.32 4.67 7.74
C VAL A 132 -11.50 5.58 8.66
N GLU A 133 -12.11 6.52 9.37
CA GLU A 133 -11.42 7.39 10.33
C GLU A 133 -10.74 6.56 11.44
N ALA A 134 -11.45 5.58 12.00
CA ALA A 134 -10.92 4.69 13.03
C ALA A 134 -9.74 3.84 12.50
N GLU A 135 -9.87 3.27 11.30
CA GLU A 135 -8.79 2.52 10.65
C GLU A 135 -7.57 3.40 10.38
N LEU A 136 -7.76 4.63 9.92
CA LEU A 136 -6.66 5.57 9.70
C LEU A 136 -5.94 5.91 11.00
N ALA A 137 -6.68 6.12 12.08
CA ALA A 137 -6.08 6.38 13.40
C ALA A 137 -5.23 5.19 13.88
N ALA A 138 -5.75 3.97 13.78
CA ALA A 138 -5.03 2.74 14.12
C ALA A 138 -3.77 2.54 13.25
N ASN A 139 -3.88 2.75 11.95
CA ASN A 139 -2.76 2.64 11.02
C ASN A 139 -1.66 3.67 11.29
N LYS A 140 -2.03 4.87 11.72
CA LYS A 140 -1.07 5.89 12.13
C LYS A 140 -0.23 5.42 13.31
N VAL A 141 -0.87 4.91 14.37
CA VAL A 141 -0.19 4.36 15.56
C VAL A 141 0.74 3.22 15.17
N LYS A 142 0.26 2.29 14.34
CA LYS A 142 1.06 1.17 13.81
C LYS A 142 2.30 1.67 13.07
N TRP A 143 2.15 2.67 12.21
CA TRP A 143 3.24 3.24 11.45
C TRP A 143 4.26 3.98 12.33
N GLU A 144 3.81 4.77 13.30
CA GLU A 144 4.67 5.45 14.26
C GLU A 144 5.50 4.47 15.09
N SER A 145 4.87 3.38 15.56
CA SER A 145 5.56 2.29 16.28
C SER A 145 6.61 1.59 15.41
N TYR A 146 6.28 1.32 14.14
CA TYR A 146 7.23 0.74 13.17
C TYR A 146 8.43 1.67 12.94
N GLN A 147 8.20 2.98 12.77
CA GLN A 147 9.27 3.94 12.61
C GLN A 147 10.17 4.05 13.85
N ALA A 148 9.56 4.05 15.04
CA ALA A 148 10.30 4.09 16.31
C ALA A 148 11.25 2.88 16.44
N ARG A 149 10.74 1.67 16.14
CA ARG A 149 11.55 0.44 16.15
C ARG A 149 12.73 0.55 15.18
N ARG A 150 12.48 0.96 13.94
CA ARG A 150 13.55 1.12 12.94
C ARG A 150 14.58 2.18 13.30
N ARG A 151 14.21 3.22 14.04
CA ARG A 151 15.17 4.21 14.56
C ARG A 151 16.06 3.58 15.62
N SER A 152 15.46 2.88 16.58
CA SER A 152 16.20 2.15 17.64
C SER A 152 17.20 1.14 17.04
N ASP A 153 16.77 0.33 16.08
CA ASP A 153 17.63 -0.65 15.41
C ASP A 153 18.83 0.01 14.72
N ARG A 154 18.61 1.15 14.06
CA ARG A 154 19.69 1.94 13.41
C ARG A 154 20.64 2.56 14.41
N GLU A 155 20.13 3.06 15.54
CA GLU A 155 20.94 3.61 16.61
C GLU A 155 21.81 2.55 17.24
N PHE A 156 21.24 1.36 17.52
CA PHE A 156 21.96 0.20 18.02
C PHE A 156 23.09 -0.24 17.07
N ALA A 157 22.78 -0.40 15.78
CA ALA A 157 23.76 -0.77 14.77
C ALA A 157 24.91 0.25 14.66
N ARG A 158 24.59 1.56 14.77
CA ARG A 158 25.60 2.63 14.77
C ARG A 158 26.49 2.58 16.03
N ALA A 159 25.87 2.32 17.19
CA ALA A 159 26.60 2.20 18.46
C ALA A 159 27.56 1.01 18.42
N GLU A 160 27.10 -0.15 17.93
CA GLU A 160 27.91 -1.35 17.75
C GLU A 160 29.09 -1.11 16.79
N ALA A 161 28.84 -0.45 15.66
CA ALA A 161 29.89 -0.11 14.71
C ALA A 161 30.96 0.84 15.33
N ARG A 162 30.53 1.83 16.12
CA ARG A 162 31.43 2.72 16.86
C ARG A 162 32.28 1.94 17.87
N ARG A 163 31.66 1.03 18.62
CA ARG A 163 32.36 0.20 19.61
C ARG A 163 33.41 -0.71 18.94
N LYS A 164 33.06 -1.37 17.83
CA LYS A 164 34.02 -2.18 17.05
C LYS A 164 35.20 -1.36 16.56
N ARG A 165 34.94 -0.12 16.12
CA ARG A 165 35.99 0.81 15.70
C ARG A 165 36.92 1.20 16.84
N GLN A 166 36.36 1.54 18.02
CA GLN A 166 37.15 1.90 19.22
C GLN A 166 38.07 0.75 19.67
N ILE A 167 37.50 -0.47 19.74
CA ILE A 167 38.29 -1.67 20.10
C ILE A 167 39.43 -1.87 19.11
N ARG A 168 39.19 -1.70 17.80
CA ARG A 168 40.24 -1.81 16.78
C ARG A 168 41.35 -0.76 17.01
N GLU A 169 40.96 0.49 17.20
CA GLU A 169 41.92 1.59 17.44
C GLU A 169 42.72 1.40 18.71
N GLU A 170 42.12 0.81 19.76
CA GLU A 170 42.77 0.47 21.01
C GLU A 170 43.77 -0.66 20.84
N VAL A 171 43.37 -1.76 20.19
CA VAL A 171 44.25 -2.88 19.86
C VAL A 171 45.43 -2.44 18.96
N GLU A 172 45.15 -1.60 17.96
CA GLU A 172 46.22 -1.05 17.11
C GLU A 172 47.23 -0.21 17.89
N ARG A 173 46.75 0.56 18.88
CA ARG A 173 47.61 1.35 19.78
C ARG A 173 48.47 0.46 20.66
N GLU A 174 47.86 -0.53 21.33
CA GLU A 174 48.58 -1.48 22.19
C GLU A 174 49.64 -2.27 21.43
N LEU A 175 49.36 -2.70 20.19
CA LEU A 175 50.33 -3.39 19.33
C LEU A 175 51.46 -2.46 18.91
N GLN A 176 51.20 -1.19 18.65
CA GLN A 176 52.25 -0.20 18.34
C GLN A 176 53.17 0.06 19.53
N GLU A 177 52.61 0.16 20.73
CA GLU A 177 53.38 0.39 21.96
C GLU A 177 54.22 -0.84 22.32
N GLN A 178 53.66 -2.05 22.19
CA GLN A 178 54.31 -3.30 22.63
C GLN A 178 55.39 -3.78 21.65
N PHE A 179 55.27 -3.56 20.38
CA PHE A 179 56.17 -4.10 19.34
C PHE A 179 57.02 -3.10 18.58
N HIS A 180 56.90 -1.80 18.82
CA HIS A 180 57.61 -0.72 18.10
C HIS A 180 57.48 -0.84 16.56
N ILE A 181 56.46 -1.53 16.07
CA ILE A 181 56.26 -1.78 14.64
C ILE A 181 55.26 -0.73 14.11
N PRO A 182 55.62 0.11 13.11
CA PRO A 182 54.65 0.96 12.47
C PRO A 182 53.70 0.11 11.64
N VAL A 183 52.56 -0.22 12.21
CA VAL A 183 51.48 -0.96 11.50
C VAL A 183 50.85 -0.03 10.50
N LYS A 184 51.39 0.04 9.29
CA LYS A 184 50.66 0.54 8.12
C LYS A 184 49.61 -0.52 7.73
N ILE A 185 48.46 -0.54 8.41
CA ILE A 185 47.31 -1.27 7.90
C ILE A 185 46.90 -0.54 6.61
N ARG A 186 47.26 -1.14 5.47
CA ARG A 186 46.65 -0.79 4.19
C ARG A 186 45.13 -0.90 4.39
N ARG A 187 44.43 0.23 4.24
CA ARG A 187 43.01 0.21 3.93
C ARG A 187 42.83 -0.69 2.72
N MET A 188 42.44 -1.92 2.91
CA MET A 188 41.81 -2.70 1.86
C MET A 188 40.52 -1.95 1.58
N ALA A 189 40.55 -1.14 0.52
CA ALA A 189 39.38 -0.57 -0.06
C ALA A 189 38.41 -1.73 -0.29
N SER A 190 37.22 -1.62 0.23
CA SER A 190 36.08 -2.42 -0.18
C SER A 190 35.76 -2.11 -1.62
N ALA A 191 36.51 -2.74 -2.54
CA ALA A 191 36.06 -2.95 -3.88
C ALA A 191 35.30 -4.27 -3.83
N ASP A 192 34.00 -4.19 -3.69
CA ASP A 192 33.03 -5.21 -4.07
C ASP A 192 31.65 -4.70 -3.68
N ASN A 193 31.09 -3.87 -4.54
CA ASN A 193 29.65 -3.75 -4.74
C ASN A 193 29.36 -2.97 -6.02
N ASP A 194 29.77 -3.58 -7.15
CA ASP A 194 29.15 -3.31 -8.45
C ASP A 194 29.07 -4.65 -9.21
N LEU A 195 27.91 -5.32 -9.05
CA LEU A 195 27.33 -6.26 -10.02
C LEU A 195 25.85 -6.42 -9.69
#